data_644c3101d5d3a2d33fc6e86eb40ac7e9
#
_entry.id   644c3101d5d3a2d33fc6e86eb40ac7e9
#
_cell.length_a   1.000
_cell.length_b   1.000
_cell.length_c   1.000
_cell.angle_alpha   90.00
_cell.angle_beta   90.00
_cell.angle_gamma   90.00
#
_symmetry.space_group_name_H-M   'P 1'
#
loop_
_entity.id
_entity.type
_entity.pdbx_description
1 polymer ?
#
loop_
_entity_poly.entity_id
_entity_poly.type
_entity_poly.pdbx_seq_one_letter_code
_entity_poly.pdbx_strand_id
1 'polypeptide(L)'
;MQEVLQTGWLSGDFFSHSYRISGQVDVRRRPLYEQLNDPTTAFLPLEDAYVSSIDRPGDISAAYPASQLAKANLSLVLVPQGDDAVPRQQTYGAYAGAYLQKVFLTAPSLEVEGYLRLSAR
;
A
#
# COMPACT_ATOMS: atom_id res chain seq x y z
N MET A 1 -1.74 -11.32 -20.90
CA MET A 1 -1.66 -10.84 -20.63
C MET A 1 -1.96 -10.09 -20.06
N GLN A 2 -2.19 -9.77 -19.84
CA GLN A 2 -2.44 -8.95 -19.33
C GLN A 2 -1.96 -8.30 -18.63
N GLU A 3 -1.55 -8.81 -18.30
CA GLU A 3 -0.83 -8.20 -17.52
C GLU A 3 -0.04 -7.14 -17.89
N VAL A 4 0.41 -7.16 -18.95
CA VAL A 4 1.05 -6.00 -19.51
C VAL A 4 0.28 -4.77 -19.27
N LEU A 5 -0.98 -4.89 -19.33
CA LEU A 5 -1.85 -3.75 -19.14
C LEU A 5 -1.80 -3.22 -17.75
N GLN A 6 -1.45 -4.07 -16.82
CA GLN A 6 -1.36 -3.63 -15.46
C GLN A 6 0.00 -3.14 -15.08
N THR A 7 0.99 -3.29 -15.95
CA THR A 7 2.29 -2.76 -15.61
C THR A 7 2.19 -1.26 -15.55
N GLY A 8 2.70 -0.70 -14.53
CA GLY A 8 2.69 0.72 -14.35
C GLY A 8 1.64 1.22 -13.40
N TRP A 9 0.65 0.40 -13.06
CA TRP A 9 -0.39 0.80 -12.12
C TRP A 9 -0.57 -0.26 -11.06
N LEU A 10 -0.58 0.16 -9.82
CA LEU A 10 -0.72 -0.72 -8.69
C LEU A 10 -1.96 -0.34 -7.91
N SER A 11 -2.87 -1.29 -7.73
CA SER A 11 -4.04 -1.09 -6.91
C SER A 11 -3.71 -1.33 -5.45
N GLY A 12 -4.16 -0.45 -4.59
CA GLY A 12 -3.93 -0.61 -3.17
C GLY A 12 -5.07 -0.05 -2.35
N ASP A 13 -5.11 -0.48 -1.10
CA ASP A 13 -6.02 0.05 -0.10
C ASP A 13 -5.18 0.80 0.93
N PHE A 14 -5.52 2.06 1.12
CA PHE A 14 -4.77 2.98 1.97
C PHE A 14 -5.66 3.35 3.15
N PHE A 15 -5.20 3.08 4.35
CA PHE A 15 -5.98 3.29 5.56
C PHE A 15 -5.42 4.46 6.36
N SER A 16 -6.31 5.39 6.68
CA SER A 16 -6.01 6.43 7.65
C SER A 16 -6.79 6.13 8.92
N HIS A 17 -6.73 7.05 9.87
CA HIS A 17 -7.48 6.87 11.12
C HIS A 17 -8.99 6.71 10.85
N SER A 18 -9.52 7.42 9.87
CA SER A 18 -10.97 7.49 9.66
C SER A 18 -11.45 6.90 8.35
N TYR A 19 -10.57 6.67 7.40
CA TYR A 19 -10.99 6.31 6.06
C TYR A 19 -10.18 5.16 5.48
N ARG A 20 -10.85 4.40 4.62
CA ARG A 20 -10.22 3.48 3.70
C ARG A 20 -10.29 4.11 2.31
N ILE A 21 -9.17 4.23 1.64
CA ILE A 21 -9.11 4.78 0.30
C ILE A 21 -8.55 3.69 -0.62
N SER A 22 -9.33 3.28 -1.61
CA SER A 22 -8.90 2.32 -2.62
C SER A 22 -8.55 3.08 -3.87
N GLY A 23 -7.37 2.87 -4.40
CA GLY A 23 -6.97 3.62 -5.58
C GLY A 23 -5.79 3.01 -6.27
N GLN A 24 -5.33 3.66 -7.34
CA GLN A 24 -4.22 3.18 -8.14
C GLN A 24 -3.06 4.15 -8.08
N VAL A 25 -1.87 3.60 -7.94
CA VAL A 25 -0.62 4.36 -7.90
C VAL A 25 0.16 4.08 -9.16
N ASP A 26 0.74 5.11 -9.75
CA ASP A 26 1.64 4.98 -10.87
C ASP A 26 2.99 4.50 -10.35
N VAL A 27 3.35 3.27 -10.71
CA VAL A 27 4.62 2.68 -10.28
C VAL A 27 5.57 2.46 -11.44
N ARG A 28 5.36 3.17 -12.56
CA ARG A 28 6.21 2.99 -13.75
C ARG A 28 7.65 3.39 -13.50
N ARG A 29 7.88 4.37 -12.65
CA ARG A 29 9.23 4.86 -12.39
C ARG A 29 9.80 4.37 -11.08
N ARG A 30 8.94 4.22 -10.08
CA ARG A 30 9.39 3.83 -8.75
C ARG A 30 8.33 2.95 -8.12
N PRO A 31 8.74 1.90 -7.39
CA PRO A 31 7.78 1.10 -6.64
C PRO A 31 7.13 1.91 -5.53
N LEU A 32 6.00 1.44 -5.06
CA LEU A 32 5.23 2.14 -4.03
C LEU A 32 6.06 2.40 -2.78
N TYR A 33 6.86 1.42 -2.39
CA TYR A 33 7.72 1.55 -1.21
C TYR A 33 8.58 2.82 -1.28
N GLU A 34 9.21 3.06 -2.43
CA GLU A 34 10.07 4.23 -2.59
C GLU A 34 9.28 5.52 -2.56
N GLN A 35 8.09 5.52 -3.17
CA GLN A 35 7.26 6.72 -3.16
C GLN A 35 6.80 7.05 -1.74
N LEU A 36 6.43 6.04 -0.97
CA LEU A 36 5.98 6.26 0.40
C LEU A 36 7.10 6.76 1.30
N ASN A 37 8.31 6.35 1.04
CA ASN A 37 9.46 6.70 1.88
C ASN A 37 10.26 7.90 1.38
N ASP A 38 9.81 8.54 0.32
CA ASP A 38 10.47 9.72 -0.22
C ASP A 38 10.18 10.92 0.67
N PRO A 39 11.18 11.44 1.38
CA PRO A 39 10.95 12.55 2.30
C PRO A 39 10.76 13.89 1.61
N THR A 40 10.99 13.95 0.30
CA THR A 40 10.86 15.21 -0.43
C THR A 40 9.43 15.48 -0.88
N THR A 41 8.52 14.49 -0.74
CA THR A 41 7.13 14.68 -1.11
C THR A 41 6.23 14.34 0.07
N ALA A 42 5.21 15.15 0.28
CA ALA A 42 4.27 14.95 1.39
C ALA A 42 3.03 14.17 0.95
N PHE A 43 2.80 14.04 -0.35
CA PHE A 43 1.56 13.46 -0.87
C PHE A 43 1.87 12.33 -1.84
N LEU A 44 0.95 11.38 -1.87
CA LEU A 44 0.97 10.26 -2.81
C LEU A 44 -0.18 10.48 -3.79
N PRO A 45 0.09 10.64 -5.09
CA PRO A 45 -0.99 10.79 -6.06
C PRO A 45 -1.70 9.46 -6.29
N LEU A 46 -3.02 9.51 -6.35
CA LEU A 46 -3.84 8.33 -6.65
C LEU A 46 -4.76 8.64 -7.81
N GLU A 47 -5.00 7.61 -8.62
CA GLU A 47 -6.02 7.64 -9.68
C GLU A 47 -7.16 6.73 -9.28
N ASP A 48 -8.36 7.10 -9.70
CA ASP A 48 -9.56 6.30 -9.48
C ASP A 48 -9.72 5.93 -8.00
N ALA A 49 -9.74 6.94 -7.16
CA ALA A 49 -9.81 6.74 -5.72
C ALA A 49 -11.26 6.62 -5.25
N TYR A 50 -11.51 5.62 -4.43
CA TYR A 50 -12.80 5.37 -3.80
C TYR A 50 -12.62 5.44 -2.29
N VAL A 51 -13.41 6.28 -1.65
CA VAL A 51 -13.26 6.57 -0.22
C VAL A 51 -14.44 5.99 0.55
N SER A 52 -14.13 5.30 1.63
CA SER A 52 -15.13 4.74 2.56
C SER A 52 -14.74 5.12 3.98
N SER A 53 -15.73 5.19 4.85
CA SER A 53 -15.45 5.28 6.28
C SER A 53 -14.78 3.98 6.75
N ILE A 54 -13.85 4.09 7.68
CA ILE A 54 -13.20 2.90 8.23
C ILE A 54 -14.21 1.98 8.92
N ASP A 55 -15.30 2.53 9.43
CA ASP A 55 -16.34 1.77 10.10
C ASP A 55 -17.23 1.02 9.13
N ARG A 56 -17.27 1.45 7.88
CA ARG A 56 -18.09 0.83 6.82
C ARG A 56 -17.26 0.72 5.55
N PRO A 57 -16.25 -0.13 5.56
CA PRO A 57 -15.31 -0.15 4.43
C PRO A 57 -15.92 -0.61 3.11
N GLY A 58 -17.08 -1.28 3.16
CA GLY A 58 -17.77 -1.68 1.96
C GLY A 58 -18.67 -0.61 1.35
N ASP A 59 -18.89 0.49 2.06
CA ASP A 59 -19.81 1.54 1.61
C ASP A 59 -19.01 2.71 1.09
N ILE A 60 -18.94 2.85 -0.22
CA ILE A 60 -18.20 3.93 -0.84
C ILE A 60 -18.97 5.23 -0.67
N SER A 61 -18.35 6.21 -0.01
CA SER A 61 -18.97 7.50 0.24
C SER A 61 -18.54 8.56 -0.76
N ALA A 62 -17.41 8.37 -1.44
CA ALA A 62 -16.94 9.34 -2.42
C ALA A 62 -16.02 8.65 -3.42
N ALA A 63 -15.95 9.20 -4.62
CA ALA A 63 -15.07 8.71 -5.66
C ALA A 63 -14.45 9.90 -6.39
N TYR A 64 -13.17 9.80 -6.68
CA TYR A 64 -12.42 10.87 -7.34
C TYR A 64 -11.55 10.31 -8.45
N PRO A 65 -11.56 10.90 -9.64
CA PRO A 65 -10.67 10.42 -10.72
C PRO A 65 -9.21 10.62 -10.39
N ALA A 66 -8.88 11.63 -9.59
CA ALA A 66 -7.51 11.89 -9.17
C ALA A 66 -7.54 12.51 -7.79
N SER A 67 -6.57 12.15 -6.97
CA SER A 67 -6.49 12.70 -5.61
C SER A 67 -5.04 12.69 -5.14
N GLN A 68 -4.81 13.41 -4.05
CA GLN A 68 -3.51 13.46 -3.38
C GLN A 68 -3.73 13.00 -1.95
N LEU A 69 -3.02 11.96 -1.59
CA LEU A 69 -3.15 11.36 -0.28
C LEU A 69 -1.99 11.80 0.60
N ALA A 70 -2.30 12.40 1.75
CA ALA A 70 -1.25 12.85 2.65
C ALA A 70 -0.57 11.65 3.31
N LYS A 71 0.71 11.49 3.07
CA LYS A 71 1.45 10.34 3.59
C LYS A 71 1.44 10.28 5.10
N ALA A 72 1.48 11.44 5.74
CA ALA A 72 1.52 11.50 7.20
C ALA A 72 0.26 10.95 7.86
N ASN A 73 -0.84 10.85 7.11
CA ASN A 73 -2.10 10.35 7.65
C ASN A 73 -2.29 8.86 7.47
N LEU A 74 -1.35 8.18 6.83
CA LEU A 74 -1.49 6.76 6.56
C LEU A 74 -1.09 5.92 7.75
N SER A 75 -1.93 4.95 8.09
CA SER A 75 -1.65 3.96 9.13
C SER A 75 -1.18 2.65 8.55
N LEU A 76 -1.73 2.28 7.41
CA LEU A 76 -1.49 0.97 6.82
C LEU A 76 -1.79 1.02 5.33
N VAL A 77 -1.04 0.28 4.57
CA VAL A 77 -1.28 0.12 3.13
C VAL A 77 -1.31 -1.37 2.82
N LEU A 78 -2.39 -1.82 2.18
CA LEU A 78 -2.53 -3.20 1.73
C LEU A 78 -2.44 -3.24 0.21
N VAL A 79 -1.59 -4.12 -0.29
CA VAL A 79 -1.37 -4.26 -1.72
C VAL A 79 -1.58 -5.73 -2.09
N PRO A 80 -2.63 -6.03 -2.84
CA PRO A 80 -2.91 -7.43 -3.18
C PRO A 80 -1.80 -8.08 -4.01
N GLN A 81 -1.13 -7.30 -4.86
CA GLN A 81 -0.03 -7.81 -5.64
C GLN A 81 1.22 -7.04 -5.29
N GLY A 82 1.93 -7.55 -4.33
CA GLY A 82 2.97 -6.79 -3.66
C GLY A 82 4.29 -6.64 -4.37
N ASP A 83 4.50 -7.33 -5.50
CA ASP A 83 5.81 -7.30 -6.14
C ASP A 83 6.25 -5.90 -6.56
N ASP A 84 5.29 -5.07 -6.98
CA ASP A 84 5.61 -3.71 -7.40
C ASP A 84 5.60 -2.73 -6.24
N ALA A 85 5.31 -3.18 -5.05
CA ALA A 85 5.26 -2.32 -3.88
C ALA A 85 6.63 -2.12 -3.26
N VAL A 86 7.50 -3.10 -3.37
CA VAL A 86 8.80 -3.08 -2.70
C VAL A 86 9.92 -3.16 -3.73
N PRO A 87 11.14 -2.75 -3.36
CA PRO A 87 12.27 -2.86 -4.25
C PRO A 87 12.56 -4.32 -4.59
N ARG A 88 13.12 -4.53 -5.78
CA ARG A 88 13.37 -5.86 -6.27
C ARG A 88 14.32 -6.65 -5.36
N GLN A 89 15.28 -6.02 -4.77
CA GLN A 89 16.15 -6.71 -3.85
C GLN A 89 15.39 -7.24 -2.65
N GLN A 90 14.36 -6.56 -2.20
CA GLN A 90 13.57 -7.05 -1.08
C GLN A 90 12.68 -8.22 -1.48
N THR A 91 12.26 -8.28 -2.74
CA THR A 91 11.47 -9.40 -3.19
C THR A 91 12.30 -10.64 -3.44
N TYR A 92 13.48 -10.50 -4.00
CA TYR A 92 14.28 -11.65 -4.38
C TYR A 92 15.37 -11.98 -3.37
N GLY A 93 16.08 -10.98 -2.92
CA GLY A 93 17.17 -11.21 -1.99
C GLY A 93 16.71 -11.67 -0.64
N ALA A 94 15.48 -11.33 -0.27
CA ALA A 94 14.97 -11.69 1.04
C ALA A 94 14.75 -13.18 1.23
N TYR A 95 14.68 -13.96 0.15
CA TYR A 95 14.47 -15.38 0.30
C TYR A 95 15.68 -16.10 0.88
N ALA A 96 16.85 -15.56 0.65
CA ALA A 96 18.04 -16.16 1.24
C ALA A 96 18.14 -15.68 2.69
N GLY A 97 17.98 -16.58 3.63
CA GLY A 97 18.07 -16.26 5.04
C GLY A 97 16.86 -15.56 5.63
N ALA A 98 15.76 -15.54 4.91
CA ALA A 98 14.54 -14.94 5.43
C ALA A 98 13.71 -15.95 6.18
N TYR A 99 12.94 -15.50 7.14
CA TYR A 99 11.96 -16.34 7.82
C TYR A 99 10.70 -15.51 8.13
N LEU A 100 9.61 -16.22 8.41
CA LEU A 100 8.33 -15.59 8.70
C LEU A 100 8.09 -15.56 10.19
N GLN A 101 7.67 -14.41 10.67
CA GLN A 101 7.33 -14.22 12.07
C GLN A 101 5.88 -13.76 12.13
N LYS A 102 5.06 -14.49 12.90
CA LYS A 102 3.68 -14.08 13.09
C LYS A 102 3.64 -12.81 13.94
N VAL A 103 2.86 -11.85 13.50
CA VAL A 103 2.76 -10.56 14.19
C VAL A 103 1.32 -10.14 14.33
N PHE A 104 1.07 -9.36 15.37
CA PHE A 104 -0.17 -8.64 15.56
C PHE A 104 0.16 -7.17 15.62
N LEU A 105 -0.51 -6.38 14.81
CA LEU A 105 -0.30 -4.94 14.78
C LEU A 105 -1.60 -4.25 15.14
N THR A 106 -1.51 -3.25 15.99
CA THR A 106 -2.65 -2.40 16.30
C THR A 106 -2.36 -0.99 15.81
N ALA A 107 -3.30 -0.43 15.10
CA ALA A 107 -3.25 0.97 14.68
C ALA A 107 -4.60 1.57 15.04
N PRO A 108 -4.73 2.89 15.08
CA PRO A 108 -6.04 3.48 15.35
C PRO A 108 -7.06 2.91 14.38
N SER A 109 -8.15 2.35 14.91
CA SER A 109 -9.27 1.77 14.15
C SER A 109 -8.95 0.49 13.40
N LEU A 110 -7.76 -0.10 13.57
CA LEU A 110 -7.38 -1.30 12.83
C LEU A 110 -6.62 -2.27 13.70
N GLU A 111 -6.86 -3.55 13.44
CA GLU A 111 -6.05 -4.63 13.97
C GLU A 111 -5.64 -5.52 12.80
N VAL A 112 -4.38 -5.88 12.76
CA VAL A 112 -3.83 -6.67 11.67
C VAL A 112 -3.10 -7.87 12.25
N GLU A 113 -3.42 -9.03 11.72
CA GLU A 113 -2.72 -10.26 12.06
C GLU A 113 -2.10 -10.81 10.79
N GLY A 114 -0.86 -11.21 10.86
CA GLY A 114 -0.19 -11.75 9.68
C GLY A 114 1.22 -12.19 9.98
N TYR A 115 1.99 -12.35 8.91
CA TYR A 115 3.36 -12.80 9.01
C TYR A 115 4.28 -11.75 8.43
N LEU A 116 5.30 -11.43 9.18
CA LEU A 116 6.32 -10.49 8.75
C LEU A 116 7.53 -11.30 8.28
N ARG A 117 8.03 -10.96 7.10
CA ARG A 117 9.24 -11.59 6.58
C ARG A 117 10.44 -10.84 7.12
N LEU A 118 11.30 -11.56 7.82
CA LEU A 118 12.49 -10.99 8.44
C LEU A 118 13.71 -11.62 7.83
N SER A 119 14.77 -10.83 7.67
CA SER A 119 16.06 -11.37 7.23
C SER A 119 16.77 -11.98 8.41
N ALA A 120 17.36 -13.14 8.19
CA ALA A 120 18.26 -13.70 9.18
C ALA A 120 19.55 -12.89 9.20
N ARG A 121 20.16 -12.71 10.38
CA ARG A 121 21.37 -11.90 10.49
C ARG A 121 22.49 -12.72 11.02
#